data_51c13ba2c4a2add8d9d91782a23e5663
#
_entry.id   51c13ba2c4a2add8d9d91782a23e5663
#
_cell.length_a   1.000
_cell.length_b   1.000
_cell.length_c   1.000
_cell.angle_alpha   90.00
_cell.angle_beta   90.00
_cell.angle_gamma   90.00
#
_symmetry.space_group_name_H-M   'P 1'
#
loop_
_entity.id
_entity.type
_entity.pdbx_description
1 polymer ?
#
loop_
_entity_poly.entity_id
_entity_poly.type
_entity_poly.pdbx_seq_one_letter_code
_entity_poly.pdbx_strand_id
1 'polypeptide(L)'
;MKKISLLLVLALVACISISAQNALPKVYNENINPLEQIDNTIVKAKKSKKNIIVQLGGNWCIWCLRFADFINKNQEIKTLVEQNYEYIHVNIPRRGTPEEKAAEPLQKRLNNAGRFGYPALVVLSPDGKVLHIQDSSFLEHESSYDAKKVLRFLKSWTPEASKM
;
A
#
# COMPACT_ATOMS: atom_id res chain seq x y z
N MET A 1 -36.35 -39.63 4.69
CA MET A 1 -35.52 -38.93 5.64
C MET A 1 -34.05 -38.84 5.20
N LYS A 2 -33.41 -39.83 4.56
CA LYS A 2 -32.01 -39.77 4.11
C LYS A 2 -31.71 -38.74 3.00
N LYS A 3 -32.65 -38.40 2.12
CA LYS A 3 -32.49 -37.43 1.01
C LYS A 3 -32.44 -35.96 1.44
N ILE A 4 -33.17 -35.63 2.52
CA ILE A 4 -33.22 -34.25 3.08
C ILE A 4 -31.91 -33.93 3.80
N SER A 5 -31.30 -34.91 4.48
CA SER A 5 -30.02 -34.75 5.18
C SER A 5 -28.85 -34.47 4.21
N LEU A 6 -28.86 -35.08 3.01
CA LEU A 6 -27.81 -34.87 1.99
C LEU A 6 -27.88 -33.47 1.36
N LEU A 7 -29.09 -32.94 1.14
CA LEU A 7 -29.28 -31.57 0.60
C LEU A 7 -28.85 -30.50 1.58
N LEU A 8 -29.10 -30.69 2.89
CA LEU A 8 -28.65 -29.79 3.95
C LEU A 8 -27.14 -29.73 4.07
N VAL A 9 -26.45 -30.87 3.94
CA VAL A 9 -24.98 -30.94 3.98
C VAL A 9 -24.35 -30.23 2.76
N LEU A 10 -24.92 -30.43 1.56
CA LEU A 10 -24.46 -29.71 0.35
C LEU A 10 -24.66 -28.18 0.47
N ALA A 11 -25.76 -27.72 1.06
CA ALA A 11 -26.01 -26.29 1.25
C ALA A 11 -25.01 -25.66 2.25
N LEU A 12 -24.63 -26.39 3.32
CA LEU A 12 -23.65 -25.92 4.29
C LEU A 12 -22.24 -25.79 3.68
N VAL A 13 -21.84 -26.72 2.83
CA VAL A 13 -20.52 -26.69 2.16
C VAL A 13 -20.43 -25.53 1.16
N ALA A 14 -21.53 -25.18 0.46
CA ALA A 14 -21.59 -24.05 -0.45
C ALA A 14 -21.43 -22.70 0.26
N CYS A 15 -21.98 -22.53 1.48
CA CYS A 15 -21.82 -21.31 2.27
C CYS A 15 -20.40 -21.05 2.76
N ILE A 16 -19.60 -22.08 3.02
CA ILE A 16 -18.21 -21.92 3.50
C ILE A 16 -17.30 -21.44 2.37
N SER A 17 -17.58 -21.81 1.13
CA SER A 17 -16.76 -21.46 -0.04
C SER A 17 -16.88 -19.96 -0.44
N ILE A 18 -17.97 -19.29 -0.09
CA ILE A 18 -18.22 -17.88 -0.47
C ILE A 18 -17.43 -16.91 0.42
N SER A 19 -17.16 -17.28 1.67
CA SER A 19 -16.45 -16.39 2.61
C SER A 19 -14.94 -16.28 2.34
N ALA A 20 -14.34 -17.24 1.66
CA ALA A 20 -12.91 -17.24 1.37
C ALA A 20 -12.51 -16.39 0.15
N GLN A 21 -13.47 -16.02 -0.72
CA GLN A 21 -13.18 -15.31 -1.97
C GLN A 21 -13.06 -13.77 -1.84
N ASN A 22 -13.33 -13.19 -0.68
CA ASN A 22 -13.35 -11.73 -0.49
C ASN A 22 -12.20 -11.17 0.37
N ALA A 23 -11.24 -11.98 0.80
CA ALA A 23 -10.11 -11.50 1.57
C ALA A 23 -9.08 -10.83 0.63
N LEU A 24 -8.79 -9.54 0.89
CA LEU A 24 -7.74 -8.83 0.18
C LEU A 24 -6.37 -9.49 0.46
N PRO A 25 -5.50 -9.61 -0.56
CA PRO A 25 -4.19 -10.23 -0.38
C PRO A 25 -3.32 -9.40 0.58
N LYS A 26 -2.57 -10.09 1.43
CA LYS A 26 -1.53 -9.48 2.25
C LYS A 26 -0.37 -9.05 1.33
N VAL A 27 0.05 -7.79 1.43
CA VAL A 27 1.08 -7.21 0.57
C VAL A 27 2.30 -6.70 1.34
N TYR A 28 2.19 -6.58 2.65
CA TYR A 28 3.28 -6.14 3.51
C TYR A 28 4.08 -7.33 4.03
N ASN A 29 5.39 -7.31 3.81
CA ASN A 29 6.29 -8.30 4.42
C ASN A 29 6.71 -7.82 5.82
N GLU A 30 6.21 -8.49 6.84
CA GLU A 30 6.43 -8.16 8.25
C GLU A 30 7.81 -8.61 8.77
N ASN A 31 8.54 -9.42 7.99
CA ASN A 31 9.84 -9.99 8.35
C ASN A 31 11.04 -9.19 7.80
N ILE A 32 10.80 -8.15 7.00
CA ILE A 32 11.86 -7.31 6.43
C ILE A 32 12.06 -6.08 7.33
N ASN A 33 13.32 -5.73 7.58
CA ASN A 33 13.65 -4.46 8.21
C ASN A 33 13.21 -3.30 7.29
N PRO A 34 12.31 -2.42 7.74
CA PRO A 34 11.74 -1.37 6.89
C PRO A 34 12.75 -0.33 6.42
N LEU A 35 13.77 -0.02 7.22
CA LEU A 35 14.83 0.92 6.83
C LEU A 35 15.73 0.32 5.75
N GLU A 36 16.12 -0.94 5.91
CA GLU A 36 16.90 -1.67 4.91
C GLU A 36 16.12 -1.83 3.60
N GLN A 37 14.80 -2.09 3.67
CA GLN A 37 13.95 -2.15 2.49
C GLN A 37 13.97 -0.83 1.71
N ILE A 38 13.90 0.31 2.39
CA ILE A 38 13.99 1.63 1.77
C ILE A 38 15.38 1.84 1.16
N ASP A 39 16.46 1.52 1.86
CA ASP A 39 17.82 1.71 1.37
C ASP A 39 18.12 0.86 0.13
N ASN A 40 17.67 -0.39 0.12
CA ASN A 40 17.77 -1.26 -1.05
C ASN A 40 16.94 -0.73 -2.23
N THR A 41 15.80 -0.09 -1.97
CA THR A 41 14.97 0.52 -3.01
C THR A 41 15.62 1.78 -3.57
N ILE A 42 16.29 2.58 -2.76
CA ILE A 42 17.08 3.75 -3.21
C ILE A 42 18.15 3.32 -4.20
N VAL A 43 18.86 2.21 -3.94
CA VAL A 43 19.86 1.67 -4.87
C VAL A 43 19.24 1.33 -6.23
N LYS A 44 18.04 0.73 -6.23
CA LYS A 44 17.29 0.42 -7.47
C LYS A 44 16.83 1.69 -8.17
N ALA A 45 16.25 2.63 -7.43
CA ALA A 45 15.71 3.89 -7.95
C ALA A 45 16.78 4.75 -8.64
N LYS A 46 18.00 4.81 -8.09
CA LYS A 46 19.16 5.47 -8.73
C LYS A 46 19.48 4.87 -10.09
N LYS A 47 19.44 3.55 -10.21
CA LYS A 47 19.73 2.85 -11.48
C LYS A 47 18.61 3.05 -12.51
N SER A 48 17.35 2.96 -12.08
CA SER A 48 16.19 3.10 -12.95
C SER A 48 15.81 4.56 -13.22
N LYS A 49 16.40 5.52 -12.47
CA LYS A 49 16.07 6.96 -12.50
C LYS A 49 14.60 7.24 -12.20
N LYS A 50 13.98 6.41 -11.36
CA LYS A 50 12.58 6.52 -10.91
C LYS A 50 12.51 7.14 -9.53
N ASN A 51 11.40 7.82 -9.24
CA ASN A 51 11.06 8.16 -7.87
C ASN A 51 10.60 6.90 -7.10
N ILE A 52 10.50 7.00 -5.78
CA ILE A 52 10.05 5.90 -4.95
C ILE A 52 8.69 6.27 -4.37
N ILE A 53 7.74 5.34 -4.37
CA ILE A 53 6.55 5.45 -3.54
C ILE A 53 6.65 4.42 -2.41
N VAL A 54 6.69 4.93 -1.19
CA VAL A 54 6.54 4.13 0.02
C VAL A 54 5.08 4.18 0.42
N GLN A 55 4.36 3.07 0.25
CA GLN A 55 3.06 2.88 0.88
C GLN A 55 3.29 2.40 2.31
N LEU A 56 3.26 3.32 3.27
CA LEU A 56 3.44 3.03 4.68
C LEU A 56 2.14 2.53 5.30
N GLY A 57 2.18 1.37 5.94
CA GLY A 57 1.01 0.74 6.54
C GLY A 57 1.29 -0.67 7.02
N GLY A 58 0.31 -1.57 6.95
CA GLY A 58 0.46 -2.96 7.34
C GLY A 58 -0.71 -3.83 6.92
N ASN A 59 -0.57 -5.15 7.04
CA ASN A 59 -1.63 -6.11 6.75
C ASN A 59 -2.84 -6.01 7.70
N TRP A 60 -2.69 -5.33 8.81
CA TRP A 60 -3.77 -5.00 9.76
C TRP A 60 -4.67 -3.84 9.30
N CYS A 61 -4.26 -3.10 8.26
CA CYS A 61 -4.92 -1.90 7.77
C CYS A 61 -5.73 -2.21 6.51
N ILE A 62 -7.06 -2.29 6.64
CA ILE A 62 -7.94 -2.61 5.51
C ILE A 62 -7.82 -1.61 4.35
N TRP A 63 -7.68 -0.31 4.64
CA TRP A 63 -7.51 0.73 3.63
C TRP A 63 -6.18 0.60 2.89
N CYS A 64 -5.12 0.12 3.58
CA CYS A 64 -3.83 -0.18 2.96
C CYS A 64 -3.96 -1.30 1.93
N LEU A 65 -4.68 -2.37 2.28
CA LEU A 65 -4.91 -3.50 1.37
C LEU A 65 -5.82 -3.11 0.20
N ARG A 66 -6.85 -2.29 0.46
CA ARG A 66 -7.72 -1.73 -0.59
C ARG A 66 -6.94 -0.87 -1.58
N PHE A 67 -5.99 -0.04 -1.11
CA PHE A 67 -5.18 0.80 -1.99
C PHE A 67 -4.28 -0.04 -2.88
N ALA A 68 -3.61 -1.05 -2.31
CA ALA A 68 -2.77 -1.97 -3.08
C ALA A 68 -3.58 -2.74 -4.14
N ASP A 69 -4.76 -3.24 -3.78
CA ASP A 69 -5.67 -3.93 -4.70
C ASP A 69 -6.15 -2.98 -5.81
N PHE A 70 -6.51 -1.75 -5.45
CA PHE A 70 -6.94 -0.71 -6.39
C PHE A 70 -5.86 -0.36 -7.44
N ILE A 71 -4.60 -0.15 -7.00
CA ILE A 71 -3.46 0.07 -7.90
C ILE A 71 -3.29 -1.11 -8.87
N ASN A 72 -3.36 -2.33 -8.35
CA ASN A 72 -3.15 -3.54 -9.15
C ASN A 72 -4.27 -3.81 -10.17
N LYS A 73 -5.50 -3.44 -9.85
CA LYS A 73 -6.67 -3.66 -10.72
C LYS A 73 -6.87 -2.59 -11.78
N ASN A 74 -6.33 -1.38 -11.56
CA ASN A 74 -6.45 -0.28 -12.53
C ASN A 74 -5.23 -0.27 -13.45
N GLN A 75 -5.43 -0.70 -14.70
CA GLN A 75 -4.32 -0.86 -15.66
C GLN A 75 -3.60 0.47 -15.96
N GLU A 76 -4.31 1.59 -16.09
CA GLU A 76 -3.69 2.90 -16.34
C GLU A 76 -2.78 3.32 -15.18
N ILE A 77 -3.29 3.18 -13.95
CA ILE A 77 -2.54 3.51 -12.73
C ILE A 77 -1.33 2.59 -12.60
N LYS A 78 -1.52 1.28 -12.77
CA LYS A 78 -0.45 0.28 -12.69
C LYS A 78 0.67 0.60 -13.68
N THR A 79 0.33 0.88 -14.94
CA THR A 79 1.31 1.26 -15.97
C THR A 79 2.07 2.53 -15.60
N LEU A 80 1.37 3.56 -15.12
CA LEU A 80 1.99 4.81 -14.66
C LEU A 80 2.97 4.58 -13.51
N VAL A 81 2.58 3.75 -12.53
CA VAL A 81 3.44 3.37 -11.40
C VAL A 81 4.68 2.61 -11.90
N GLU A 82 4.50 1.58 -12.70
CA GLU A 82 5.61 0.77 -13.23
C GLU A 82 6.61 1.58 -14.05
N GLN A 83 6.15 2.58 -14.79
CA GLN A 83 7.02 3.42 -15.60
C GLN A 83 7.82 4.45 -14.79
N ASN A 84 7.26 4.99 -13.71
CA ASN A 84 7.80 6.17 -13.05
C ASN A 84 8.31 5.93 -11.63
N TYR A 85 7.97 4.79 -11.00
CA TYR A 85 8.24 4.58 -9.59
C TYR A 85 8.83 3.20 -9.28
N GLU A 86 9.69 3.17 -8.28
CA GLU A 86 9.94 1.97 -7.49
C GLU A 86 8.91 1.98 -6.35
N TYR A 87 7.90 1.12 -6.45
CA TYR A 87 6.79 1.08 -5.50
C TYR A 87 7.01 -0.01 -4.46
N ILE A 88 6.96 0.35 -3.17
CA ILE A 88 7.15 -0.59 -2.07
C ILE A 88 6.08 -0.44 -0.98
N HIS A 89 5.70 -1.58 -0.41
CA HIS A 89 4.88 -1.66 0.78
C HIS A 89 5.79 -1.77 2.00
N VAL A 90 5.81 -0.75 2.84
CA VAL A 90 6.64 -0.72 4.05
C VAL A 90 5.78 -0.95 5.27
N ASN A 91 6.06 -2.07 5.97
CA ASN A 91 5.32 -2.44 7.16
C ASN A 91 5.66 -1.54 8.35
N ILE A 92 4.63 -1.12 9.08
CA ILE A 92 4.75 -0.41 10.35
C ILE A 92 3.83 -1.06 11.39
N PRO A 93 4.23 -1.15 12.66
CA PRO A 93 3.36 -1.61 13.73
C PRO A 93 2.09 -0.76 13.85
N ARG A 94 1.00 -1.38 14.28
CA ARG A 94 -0.25 -0.67 14.55
C ARG A 94 -0.06 0.28 15.73
N ARG A 95 -0.66 1.45 15.65
CA ARG A 95 -0.67 2.40 16.77
C ARG A 95 -1.30 1.80 18.02
N GLY A 96 -0.75 2.15 19.18
CA GLY A 96 -1.21 1.65 20.46
C GLY A 96 -0.73 0.23 20.80
N THR A 97 0.16 -0.36 19.99
CA THR A 97 0.82 -1.63 20.32
C THR A 97 2.19 -1.39 20.97
N PRO A 98 2.72 -2.37 21.75
CA PRO A 98 4.04 -2.24 22.36
C PRO A 98 5.18 -1.99 21.36
N GLU A 99 5.00 -2.48 20.13
CA GLU A 99 5.98 -2.38 19.03
C GLU A 99 6.00 -1.00 18.37
N GLU A 100 5.04 -0.12 18.65
CA GLU A 100 4.94 1.22 18.04
C GLU A 100 6.22 2.03 18.21
N LYS A 101 6.87 1.94 19.39
CA LYS A 101 8.12 2.64 19.66
C LYS A 101 9.27 2.20 18.75
N ALA A 102 9.27 0.95 18.30
CA ALA A 102 10.27 0.45 17.37
C ALA A 102 10.16 1.10 15.97
N ALA A 103 9.03 1.73 15.65
CA ALA A 103 8.83 2.44 14.41
C ALA A 103 9.35 3.88 14.40
N GLU A 104 9.83 4.42 15.53
CA GLU A 104 10.31 5.80 15.63
C GLU A 104 11.41 6.15 14.60
N PRO A 105 12.45 5.32 14.37
CA PRO A 105 13.46 5.60 13.33
C PRO A 105 12.86 5.67 11.93
N LEU A 106 11.91 4.79 11.62
CA LEU A 106 11.20 4.79 10.34
C LEU A 106 10.34 6.05 10.19
N GLN A 107 9.60 6.44 11.21
CA GLN A 107 8.80 7.67 11.22
C GLN A 107 9.68 8.90 11.01
N LYS A 108 10.82 8.98 11.69
CA LYS A 108 11.80 10.05 11.50
C LYS A 108 12.33 10.09 10.07
N ARG A 109 12.69 8.93 9.50
CA ARG A 109 13.17 8.79 8.11
C ARG A 109 12.16 9.30 7.10
N LEU A 110 10.87 9.12 7.36
CA LEU A 110 9.74 9.48 6.49
C LEU A 110 9.00 10.75 6.93
N ASN A 111 9.67 11.65 7.66
CA ASN A 111 9.12 12.94 8.13
C ASN A 111 7.77 12.79 8.85
N ASN A 112 7.65 11.77 9.71
CA ASN A 112 6.45 11.44 10.49
C ASN A 112 5.19 11.27 9.62
N ALA A 113 5.34 10.60 8.48
CA ALA A 113 4.25 10.39 7.52
C ALA A 113 3.02 9.73 8.16
N GLY A 114 3.22 8.83 9.13
CA GLY A 114 2.13 8.17 9.84
C GLY A 114 1.18 9.11 10.59
N ARG A 115 1.52 10.40 10.80
CA ARG A 115 0.62 11.38 11.45
C ARG A 115 -0.70 11.56 10.72
N PHE A 116 -0.72 11.31 9.40
CA PHE A 116 -1.91 11.42 8.57
C PHE A 116 -2.80 10.16 8.59
N GLY A 117 -2.41 9.10 9.29
CA GLY A 117 -3.08 7.81 9.23
C GLY A 117 -2.44 6.87 8.21
N TYR A 118 -3.16 5.77 7.88
CA TYR A 118 -2.64 4.74 6.98
C TYR A 118 -3.70 4.30 5.95
N PRO A 119 -3.27 4.04 4.68
CA PRO A 119 -1.90 4.17 4.21
C PRO A 119 -1.46 5.62 4.13
N ALA A 120 -0.22 5.91 4.53
CA ALA A 120 0.44 7.15 4.14
C ALA A 120 1.32 6.87 2.91
N LEU A 121 1.20 7.71 1.88
CA LEU A 121 1.97 7.54 0.64
C LEU A 121 3.10 8.56 0.64
N VAL A 122 4.34 8.08 0.78
CA VAL A 122 5.52 8.95 0.80
C VAL A 122 6.25 8.84 -0.54
N VAL A 123 6.38 9.96 -1.22
CA VAL A 123 7.19 10.04 -2.44
C VAL A 123 8.60 10.45 -2.06
N LEU A 124 9.58 9.62 -2.47
CA LEU A 124 10.99 9.92 -2.32
C LEU A 124 11.62 10.16 -3.70
N SER A 125 12.63 11.04 -3.72
CA SER A 125 13.53 11.13 -4.88
C SER A 125 14.35 9.83 -5.02
N PRO A 126 15.03 9.61 -6.15
CA PRO A 126 15.95 8.47 -6.30
C PRO A 126 17.05 8.42 -5.24
N ASP A 127 17.37 9.57 -4.62
CA ASP A 127 18.37 9.68 -3.54
C ASP A 127 17.77 9.47 -2.14
N GLY A 128 16.47 9.22 -2.03
CA GLY A 128 15.79 8.96 -0.77
C GLY A 128 15.36 10.21 0.00
N LYS A 129 15.39 11.41 -0.63
CA LYS A 129 14.84 12.63 -0.04
C LYS A 129 13.31 12.60 -0.13
N VAL A 130 12.62 12.90 0.96
CA VAL A 130 11.16 13.05 0.96
C VAL A 130 10.76 14.26 0.12
N LEU A 131 10.03 14.02 -0.96
CA LEU A 131 9.49 15.03 -1.87
C LEU A 131 8.07 15.42 -1.47
N HIS A 132 7.25 14.44 -1.08
CA HIS A 132 5.85 14.64 -0.75
C HIS A 132 5.33 13.56 0.18
N ILE A 133 4.34 13.89 0.99
CA ILE A 133 3.56 12.95 1.78
C ILE A 133 2.10 13.17 1.44
N GLN A 134 1.47 12.16 0.86
CA GLN A 134 0.05 12.17 0.53
C GLN A 134 -0.74 11.43 1.61
N ASP A 135 -1.65 12.15 2.23
CA ASP A 135 -2.73 11.55 3.02
C ASP A 135 -3.69 10.83 2.06
N SER A 136 -3.80 9.52 2.22
CA SER A 136 -4.64 8.71 1.33
C SER A 136 -6.13 9.00 1.46
N SER A 137 -6.58 9.59 2.56
CA SER A 137 -8.00 9.93 2.76
C SER A 137 -8.51 10.91 1.70
N PHE A 138 -7.65 11.80 1.20
CA PHE A 138 -7.99 12.69 0.08
C PHE A 138 -8.17 11.98 -1.27
N LEU A 139 -7.71 10.75 -1.37
CA LEU A 139 -7.82 9.93 -2.59
C LEU A 139 -9.03 8.98 -2.54
N GLU A 140 -9.69 8.86 -1.40
CA GLU A 140 -10.80 7.94 -1.17
C GLU A 140 -12.07 8.34 -1.93
N HIS A 141 -12.85 7.34 -2.27
CA HIS A 141 -14.21 7.42 -2.77
C HIS A 141 -14.99 6.21 -2.29
N GLU A 142 -16.08 6.45 -1.54
CA GLU A 142 -16.90 5.41 -0.90
C GLU A 142 -16.05 4.40 -0.09
N SER A 143 -16.09 3.13 -0.45
CA SER A 143 -15.33 2.06 0.20
C SER A 143 -13.99 1.75 -0.50
N SER A 144 -13.53 2.60 -1.43
CA SER A 144 -12.33 2.41 -2.25
C SER A 144 -11.64 3.76 -2.54
N TYR A 145 -11.04 3.91 -3.70
CA TYR A 145 -10.29 5.09 -4.12
C TYR A 145 -10.80 5.63 -5.45
N ASP A 146 -10.63 6.93 -5.67
CA ASP A 146 -10.98 7.61 -6.92
C ASP A 146 -9.81 7.56 -7.91
N ALA A 147 -10.04 6.98 -9.09
CA ALA A 147 -9.00 6.82 -10.10
C ALA A 147 -8.42 8.16 -10.59
N LYS A 148 -9.27 9.20 -10.74
CA LYS A 148 -8.81 10.52 -11.21
C LYS A 148 -7.94 11.21 -10.17
N LYS A 149 -8.31 11.11 -8.88
CA LYS A 149 -7.51 11.66 -7.78
C LYS A 149 -6.15 10.94 -7.68
N VAL A 150 -6.15 9.60 -7.74
CA VAL A 150 -4.92 8.80 -7.69
C VAL A 150 -4.02 9.08 -8.89
N LEU A 151 -4.56 9.13 -10.11
CA LEU A 151 -3.79 9.47 -11.30
C LEU A 151 -3.21 10.89 -11.21
N ARG A 152 -3.98 11.87 -10.72
CA ARG A 152 -3.51 13.23 -10.52
C ARG A 152 -2.34 13.28 -9.54
N PHE A 153 -2.46 12.61 -8.40
CA PHE A 153 -1.37 12.48 -7.43
C PHE A 153 -0.12 11.88 -8.07
N LEU A 154 -0.24 10.74 -8.72
CA LEU A 154 0.88 10.04 -9.34
C LEU A 154 1.53 10.88 -10.45
N LYS A 155 0.75 11.50 -11.34
CA LYS A 155 1.28 12.34 -12.43
C LYS A 155 2.03 13.56 -11.92
N SER A 156 1.63 14.12 -10.77
CA SER A 156 2.27 15.31 -10.19
C SER A 156 3.65 15.03 -9.59
N TRP A 157 3.99 13.76 -9.32
CA TRP A 157 5.23 13.38 -8.66
C TRP A 157 6.10 12.42 -9.48
N THR A 158 5.90 12.34 -10.77
CA THR A 158 6.83 11.60 -11.66
C THR A 158 8.25 12.21 -11.59
N PRO A 159 9.31 11.47 -11.96
CA PRO A 159 10.66 12.01 -11.98
C PRO A 159 10.79 13.28 -12.82
N GLU A 160 10.03 13.40 -13.90
CA GLU A 160 10.01 14.59 -14.74
C GLU A 160 9.31 15.76 -14.06
N ALA A 161 8.11 15.54 -13.52
CA ALA A 161 7.33 16.57 -12.85
C ALA A 161 7.99 17.11 -11.57
N SER A 162 8.81 16.30 -10.90
CA SER A 162 9.48 16.66 -9.63
C SER A 162 10.86 17.34 -9.81
N LYS A 163 11.31 17.59 -11.04
CA LYS A 163 12.57 18.30 -11.34
C LYS A 163 12.46 19.82 -11.33
N MET A 164 11.25 20.34 -11.13
CA MET A 164 10.98 21.79 -11.08
C MET A 164 11.43 22.42 -9.76
#